data_14dd5810382d7c627f433cae9baf78d9
#
_entry.id   14dd5810382d7c627f433cae9baf78d9
#
_cell.length_a   1.000
_cell.length_b   1.000
_cell.length_c   1.000
_cell.angle_alpha   90.00
_cell.angle_beta   90.00
_cell.angle_gamma   90.00
#
_symmetry.space_group_name_H-M   'P 1'
#
loop_
_entity.id
_entity.type
_entity.pdbx_description
1 polymer ?
#
loop_
_entity_poly.entity_id
_entity_poly.type
_entity_poly.pdbx_seq_one_letter_code
_entity_poly.pdbx_strand_id
1 'polypeptide(L)'
;KWIVSGRGVLHLSVLIETMRREGYELQVGQPQVIFKEIDGVKCEPIEELTINVPEEYASKMIDMVTRRKGEMVKMESAGERVNLEFDMPSRGIIGLRTNVLTASAGEAIMAHRFKEYQPYKGEIERRTNGSMIAMESGTAFAYAIDKLQDRGKFFIFPQEEVYAGQVVGEHSHDNDLVINVTKSKKLTNMRASGSDDKADRKSTR
;
A
#
# COMPACT_ATOMS: atom_id res chain seq x y z
N LYS A 1 3.39 13.66 -19.16
CA LYS A 1 3.79 12.50 -18.33
C LYS A 1 5.27 12.23 -18.57
N TRP A 2 6.05 12.19 -17.50
CA TRP A 2 7.48 11.95 -17.54
C TRP A 2 7.78 10.58 -16.90
N ILE A 3 8.75 9.86 -17.44
CA ILE A 3 9.26 8.61 -16.86
C ILE A 3 10.65 8.92 -16.33
N VAL A 4 10.87 8.64 -15.06
CA VAL A 4 12.14 8.84 -14.39
C VAL A 4 12.63 7.49 -13.87
N SER A 5 13.87 7.15 -14.15
CA SER A 5 14.51 5.90 -13.70
C SER A 5 15.56 6.18 -12.63
N GLY A 6 15.61 5.34 -11.61
CA GLY A 6 16.58 5.45 -10.52
C GLY A 6 17.06 4.07 -10.07
N ARG A 7 18.09 4.02 -9.25
CA ARG A 7 18.66 2.77 -8.71
C ARG A 7 17.69 2.01 -7.79
N GLY A 8 16.72 2.72 -7.23
CA GLY A 8 15.72 2.14 -6.33
C GLY A 8 14.76 3.21 -5.81
N VAL A 9 13.80 2.79 -5.00
CA VAL A 9 12.73 3.65 -4.47
C VAL A 9 13.31 4.81 -3.65
N LEU A 10 14.32 4.57 -2.83
CA LEU A 10 14.95 5.62 -2.02
C LEU A 10 15.56 6.74 -2.90
N HIS A 11 16.25 6.37 -3.98
CA HIS A 11 16.83 7.35 -4.90
C HIS A 11 15.78 8.23 -5.57
N LEU A 12 14.67 7.63 -5.98
CA LEU A 12 13.52 8.36 -6.54
C LEU A 12 12.82 9.22 -5.49
N SER A 13 12.72 8.75 -4.24
CA SER A 13 12.13 9.52 -3.13
C SER A 13 12.92 10.79 -2.81
N VAL A 14 14.26 10.72 -2.86
CA VAL A 14 15.11 11.90 -2.67
C VAL A 14 14.87 12.93 -3.78
N LEU A 15 14.76 12.48 -5.04
CA LEU A 15 14.46 13.37 -6.16
C LEU A 15 13.10 14.06 -5.98
N ILE A 16 12.07 13.28 -5.66
CA ILE A 16 10.71 13.80 -5.46
C ILE A 16 10.69 14.83 -4.32
N GLU A 17 11.35 14.54 -3.21
CA GLU A 17 11.41 15.45 -2.08
C GLU A 17 12.18 16.73 -2.41
N THR A 18 13.27 16.65 -3.18
CA THR A 18 14.00 17.82 -3.66
C THR A 18 13.11 18.69 -4.54
N MET A 19 12.38 18.10 -5.49
CA MET A 19 11.45 18.85 -6.36
C MET A 19 10.34 19.54 -5.55
N ARG A 20 9.78 18.86 -4.54
CA ARG A 20 8.78 19.46 -3.64
C ARG A 20 9.33 20.67 -2.88
N ARG A 21 10.55 20.59 -2.38
CA ARG A 21 11.22 21.70 -1.68
C ARG A 21 11.50 22.89 -2.59
N GLU A 22 11.72 22.64 -3.87
CA GLU A 22 11.87 23.69 -4.90
C GLU A 22 10.53 24.27 -5.36
N GLY A 23 9.40 23.81 -4.81
CA GLY A 23 8.07 24.33 -5.08
C GLY A 23 7.37 23.72 -6.30
N TYR A 24 7.87 22.61 -6.85
CA TYR A 24 7.19 21.90 -7.93
C TYR A 24 6.00 21.10 -7.43
N GLU A 25 4.84 21.28 -8.03
CA GLU A 25 3.68 20.39 -7.87
C GLU A 25 3.79 19.21 -8.82
N LEU A 26 3.69 17.99 -8.29
CA LEU A 26 3.81 16.77 -9.08
C LEU A 26 2.92 15.65 -8.52
N GLN A 27 2.43 14.81 -9.41
CA GLN A 27 1.76 13.56 -9.07
C GLN A 27 2.68 12.40 -9.41
N VAL A 28 2.89 11.51 -8.44
CA VAL A 28 3.77 10.36 -8.57
C VAL A 28 2.92 9.11 -8.78
N GLY A 29 3.18 8.40 -9.88
CA GLY A 29 2.59 7.08 -10.13
C GLY A 29 3.29 5.99 -9.32
N GLN A 30 2.72 4.80 -9.34
CA GLN A 30 3.39 3.65 -8.71
C GLN A 30 4.73 3.35 -9.38
N PRO A 31 5.78 3.06 -8.59
CA PRO A 31 7.06 2.66 -9.13
C PRO A 31 6.95 1.32 -9.87
N GLN A 32 7.66 1.21 -10.99
CA GLN A 32 7.73 0.00 -11.79
C GLN A 32 9.17 -0.46 -11.91
N VAL A 33 9.41 -1.75 -11.89
CA VAL A 33 10.72 -2.33 -12.16
C VAL A 33 11.01 -2.33 -13.66
N ILE A 34 12.29 -2.23 -14.02
CA ILE A 34 12.72 -2.30 -15.41
C ILE A 34 12.89 -3.77 -15.78
N PHE A 35 12.09 -4.23 -16.75
CA PHE A 35 12.26 -5.54 -17.35
C PHE A 35 13.35 -5.49 -18.44
N LYS A 36 14.02 -6.60 -18.65
CA LYS A 36 14.97 -6.79 -19.75
C LYS A 36 14.55 -7.99 -20.58
N GLU A 37 14.85 -7.96 -21.85
CA GLU A 37 14.75 -9.14 -22.73
C GLU A 37 16.15 -9.73 -22.86
N ILE A 38 16.31 -10.99 -22.45
CA ILE A 38 17.56 -11.74 -22.51
C ILE A 38 17.24 -13.02 -23.30
N ASP A 39 17.92 -13.23 -24.41
CA ASP A 39 17.71 -14.36 -25.30
C ASP A 39 16.25 -14.59 -25.75
N GLY A 40 15.51 -13.48 -25.97
CA GLY A 40 14.09 -13.51 -26.36
C GLY A 40 13.13 -13.80 -25.19
N VAL A 41 13.64 -13.91 -23.96
CA VAL A 41 12.83 -14.14 -22.75
C VAL A 41 12.72 -12.86 -21.94
N LYS A 42 11.50 -12.51 -21.55
CA LYS A 42 11.26 -11.38 -20.63
C LYS A 42 11.79 -11.74 -19.24
N CYS A 43 12.78 -10.97 -18.78
CA CYS A 43 13.42 -11.14 -17.48
C CYS A 43 13.13 -9.98 -16.54
N GLU A 44 13.08 -10.27 -15.26
CA GLU A 44 12.89 -9.30 -14.17
C GLU A 44 14.05 -9.34 -13.18
N PRO A 45 14.33 -8.20 -12.51
CA PRO A 45 15.37 -8.15 -11.48
C PRO A 45 14.95 -8.96 -10.26
N ILE A 46 15.84 -9.83 -9.80
CA ILE A 46 15.71 -10.61 -8.57
C ILE A 46 16.63 -10.01 -7.51
N GLU A 47 16.13 -9.93 -6.31
CA GLU A 47 16.88 -9.49 -5.14
C GLU A 47 16.96 -10.61 -4.12
N GLU A 48 18.09 -10.70 -3.47
CA GLU A 48 18.27 -11.49 -2.27
C GLU A 48 17.70 -10.69 -1.10
N LEU A 49 16.66 -11.24 -0.48
CA LEU A 49 15.94 -10.66 0.64
C LEU A 49 16.29 -11.43 1.91
N THR A 50 16.75 -10.73 2.93
CA THR A 50 16.99 -11.29 4.27
C THR A 50 16.00 -10.68 5.25
N ILE A 51 15.30 -11.54 6.01
CA ILE A 51 14.41 -11.14 7.10
C ILE A 51 14.87 -11.84 8.37
N ASN A 52 15.22 -11.06 9.37
CA ASN A 52 15.51 -11.54 10.71
C ASN A 52 14.33 -11.18 11.63
N VAL A 53 13.71 -12.18 12.26
CA VAL A 53 12.45 -12.03 12.99
C VAL A 53 12.39 -13.06 14.15
N PRO A 54 11.66 -12.77 15.26
CA PRO A 54 11.32 -13.76 16.26
C PRO A 54 10.61 -14.98 15.64
N GLU A 55 10.89 -16.17 16.16
CA GLU A 55 10.41 -17.44 15.60
C GLU A 55 8.88 -17.50 15.43
N GLU A 56 8.14 -16.88 16.36
CA GLU A 56 6.67 -16.82 16.33
C GLU A 56 6.10 -16.16 15.06
N TYR A 57 6.86 -15.24 14.44
CA TYR A 57 6.44 -14.54 13.20
C TYR A 57 6.98 -15.18 11.92
N ALA A 58 7.88 -16.17 12.00
CA ALA A 58 8.57 -16.74 10.84
C ALA A 58 7.60 -17.28 9.79
N SER A 59 6.61 -18.07 10.19
CA SER A 59 5.60 -18.63 9.27
C SER A 59 4.82 -17.55 8.52
N LYS A 60 4.48 -16.45 9.19
CA LYS A 60 3.76 -15.33 8.59
C LYS A 60 4.62 -14.59 7.57
N MET A 61 5.93 -14.46 7.83
CA MET A 61 6.88 -13.87 6.90
C MET A 61 7.03 -14.74 5.64
N ILE A 62 7.17 -16.05 5.82
CA ILE A 62 7.27 -17.01 4.72
C ILE A 62 6.03 -16.93 3.80
N ASP A 63 4.82 -16.98 4.37
CA ASP A 63 3.58 -16.85 3.60
C ASP A 63 3.51 -15.53 2.82
N MET A 64 3.83 -14.41 3.48
CA MET A 64 3.81 -13.09 2.87
C MET A 64 4.77 -12.94 1.70
N VAL A 65 5.98 -13.48 1.81
CA VAL A 65 7.00 -13.44 0.76
C VAL A 65 6.65 -14.39 -0.38
N THR A 66 6.17 -15.60 -0.07
CA THR A 66 5.77 -16.61 -1.07
C THR A 66 4.60 -16.12 -1.94
N ARG A 67 3.59 -15.49 -1.37
CA ARG A 67 2.49 -14.85 -2.14
C ARG A 67 3.00 -13.79 -3.13
N ARG A 68 4.14 -13.17 -2.86
CA ARG A 68 4.81 -12.20 -3.73
C ARG A 68 5.86 -12.83 -4.65
N LYS A 69 5.79 -14.15 -4.87
CA LYS A 69 6.70 -14.92 -5.73
C LYS A 69 8.15 -14.95 -5.21
N GLY A 70 8.37 -14.77 -3.92
CA GLY A 70 9.65 -15.05 -3.28
C GLY A 70 9.85 -16.53 -3.04
N GLU A 71 11.04 -17.02 -3.31
CA GLU A 71 11.46 -18.40 -3.10
C GLU A 71 12.43 -18.46 -1.92
N MET A 72 12.13 -19.29 -0.93
CA MET A 72 12.99 -19.44 0.25
C MET A 72 14.26 -20.20 -0.13
N VAL A 73 15.42 -19.58 0.11
CA VAL A 73 16.74 -20.15 -0.14
C VAL A 73 17.29 -20.80 1.12
N LYS A 74 17.12 -20.13 2.27
CA LYS A 74 17.71 -20.57 3.52
C LYS A 74 16.87 -20.13 4.72
N MET A 75 16.89 -20.96 5.76
CA MET A 75 16.32 -20.65 7.06
C MET A 75 17.30 -21.10 8.15
N GLU A 76 17.70 -20.19 9.01
CA GLU A 76 18.60 -20.47 10.14
C GLU A 76 18.01 -19.95 11.44
N SER A 77 17.90 -20.82 12.43
CA SER A 77 17.48 -20.42 13.77
C SER A 77 18.70 -20.04 14.60
N ALA A 78 18.65 -18.87 15.23
CA ALA A 78 19.68 -18.36 16.13
C ALA A 78 19.04 -17.93 17.45
N GLY A 79 18.91 -18.86 18.38
CA GLY A 79 18.20 -18.66 19.65
C GLY A 79 16.69 -18.44 19.44
N GLU A 80 16.16 -17.32 19.91
CA GLU A 80 14.74 -16.96 19.79
C GLU A 80 14.39 -16.30 18.45
N ARG A 81 15.37 -16.11 17.57
CA ARG A 81 15.20 -15.45 16.28
C ARG A 81 15.55 -16.36 15.12
N VAL A 82 14.90 -16.12 14.00
CA VAL A 82 15.13 -16.86 12.76
C VAL A 82 15.59 -15.89 11.68
N ASN A 83 16.62 -16.29 10.94
CA ASN A 83 17.08 -15.62 9.75
C ASN A 83 16.54 -16.33 8.51
N LEU A 84 15.74 -15.63 7.72
CA LEU A 84 15.10 -16.13 6.51
C LEU A 84 15.73 -15.45 5.30
N GLU A 85 16.20 -16.23 4.34
CA GLU A 85 16.78 -15.75 3.08
C GLU A 85 15.90 -16.18 1.91
N PHE A 86 15.58 -15.23 1.03
CA PHE A 86 14.74 -15.45 -0.14
C PHE A 86 15.34 -14.84 -1.39
N ASP A 87 15.11 -15.49 -2.53
CA ASP A 87 15.25 -14.90 -3.86
C ASP A 87 13.88 -14.37 -4.28
N MET A 88 13.76 -13.06 -4.48
CA MET A 88 12.49 -12.40 -4.66
C MET A 88 12.50 -11.38 -5.79
N PRO A 89 11.46 -11.32 -6.66
CA PRO A 89 11.34 -10.25 -7.64
C PRO A 89 11.31 -8.88 -6.98
N SER A 90 12.13 -7.93 -7.48
CA SER A 90 12.20 -6.55 -6.95
C SER A 90 10.83 -5.88 -6.87
N ARG A 91 9.91 -6.18 -7.82
CA ARG A 91 8.53 -5.67 -7.79
C ARG A 91 7.72 -6.18 -6.60
N GLY A 92 8.08 -7.34 -6.03
CA GLY A 92 7.45 -7.90 -4.83
C GLY A 92 7.93 -7.25 -3.53
N ILE A 93 9.11 -6.63 -3.55
CA ILE A 93 9.69 -5.92 -2.38
C ILE A 93 9.02 -4.56 -2.18
N ILE A 94 8.49 -3.96 -3.26
CA ILE A 94 7.80 -2.66 -3.17
C ILE A 94 6.61 -2.78 -2.19
N GLY A 95 6.66 -1.98 -1.12
CA GLY A 95 5.65 -1.97 -0.05
C GLY A 95 5.73 -3.16 0.93
N LEU A 96 6.62 -4.14 0.73
CA LEU A 96 6.77 -5.29 1.61
C LEU A 96 7.25 -4.89 3.01
N ARG A 97 8.17 -3.93 3.10
CA ARG A 97 8.77 -3.50 4.37
C ARG A 97 7.73 -3.10 5.42
N THR A 98 6.74 -2.30 5.03
CA THR A 98 5.66 -1.87 5.92
C THR A 98 4.84 -3.05 6.41
N ASN A 99 4.51 -3.99 5.51
CA ASN A 99 3.75 -5.18 5.86
C ASN A 99 4.52 -6.10 6.82
N VAL A 100 5.83 -6.29 6.57
CA VAL A 100 6.72 -7.07 7.43
C VAL A 100 6.81 -6.47 8.84
N LEU A 101 7.02 -5.16 8.94
CA LEU A 101 7.07 -4.45 10.23
C LEU A 101 5.73 -4.53 10.97
N THR A 102 4.62 -4.28 10.30
CA THR A 102 3.29 -4.38 10.92
C THR A 102 3.00 -5.80 11.39
N ALA A 103 3.36 -6.80 10.58
CA ALA A 103 3.09 -8.20 10.87
C ALA A 103 3.96 -8.79 12.01
N SER A 104 5.09 -8.17 12.31
CA SER A 104 6.04 -8.54 13.36
C SER A 104 6.04 -7.58 14.54
N ALA A 105 5.00 -6.74 14.69
CA ALA A 105 4.93 -5.70 15.72
C ALA A 105 6.17 -4.76 15.77
N GLY A 106 6.83 -4.58 14.62
CA GLY A 106 8.04 -3.75 14.49
C GLY A 106 9.35 -4.48 14.75
N GLU A 107 9.33 -5.76 15.11
CA GLU A 107 10.54 -6.49 15.54
C GLU A 107 11.36 -7.07 14.39
N ALA A 108 10.83 -7.12 13.18
CA ALA A 108 11.56 -7.64 12.03
C ALA A 108 12.65 -6.68 11.53
N ILE A 109 13.80 -7.24 11.20
CA ILE A 109 14.87 -6.55 10.48
C ILE A 109 14.88 -7.08 9.05
N MET A 110 14.76 -6.19 8.08
CA MET A 110 14.69 -6.52 6.67
C MET A 110 15.78 -5.82 5.88
N ALA A 111 16.54 -6.59 5.12
CA ALA A 111 17.55 -6.10 4.16
C ALA A 111 17.36 -6.80 2.82
N HIS A 112 17.72 -6.12 1.73
CA HIS A 112 17.68 -6.70 0.40
C HIS A 112 18.79 -6.13 -0.47
N ARG A 113 19.25 -6.92 -1.43
CA ARG A 113 20.25 -6.51 -2.42
C ARG A 113 19.95 -7.13 -3.78
N PHE A 114 20.28 -6.41 -4.85
CA PHE A 114 20.17 -6.95 -6.21
C PHE A 114 21.07 -8.18 -6.36
N LYS A 115 20.55 -9.23 -6.97
CA LYS A 115 21.26 -10.47 -7.28
C LYS A 115 21.51 -10.58 -8.80
N GLU A 116 20.47 -10.79 -9.57
CA GLU A 116 20.56 -11.03 -11.02
C GLU A 116 19.21 -10.78 -11.71
N TYR A 117 19.18 -10.96 -13.03
CA TYR A 117 17.93 -11.01 -13.80
C TYR A 117 17.54 -12.47 -14.03
N GLN A 118 16.28 -12.81 -13.76
CA GLN A 118 15.72 -14.14 -14.03
C GLN A 118 14.43 -14.00 -14.86
N PRO A 119 13.99 -15.09 -15.52
CA PRO A 119 12.72 -15.10 -16.24
C PRO A 119 11.55 -14.62 -15.37
N TYR A 120 10.62 -13.93 -16.00
CA TYR A 120 9.45 -13.38 -15.31
C TYR A 120 8.63 -14.44 -14.58
N LYS A 121 8.45 -14.33 -13.28
CA LYS A 121 7.78 -15.30 -12.39
C LYS A 121 6.24 -15.20 -12.38
N GLY A 122 5.65 -14.52 -13.34
CA GLY A 122 4.20 -14.34 -13.41
C GLY A 122 3.68 -13.18 -12.57
N GLU A 123 2.39 -12.98 -12.53
CA GLU A 123 1.78 -11.87 -11.81
C GLU A 123 1.82 -12.04 -10.30
N ILE A 124 1.98 -10.92 -9.59
CA ILE A 124 1.87 -10.81 -8.14
C ILE A 124 0.57 -10.07 -7.84
N GLU A 125 -0.24 -10.65 -6.99
CA GLU A 125 -1.41 -9.96 -6.43
C GLU A 125 -0.94 -8.73 -5.65
N ARG A 126 -1.23 -7.55 -6.18
CA ARG A 126 -0.80 -6.28 -5.59
C ARG A 126 -1.82 -5.68 -4.64
N ARG A 127 -3.09 -6.08 -4.80
CA ARG A 127 -4.21 -5.53 -4.03
C ARG A 127 -4.90 -6.67 -3.30
N THR A 128 -4.93 -6.57 -1.99
CA THR A 128 -5.75 -7.43 -1.14
C THR A 128 -7.14 -6.81 -0.93
N ASN A 129 -7.26 -5.49 -1.11
CA ASN A 129 -8.46 -4.72 -0.84
C ASN A 129 -8.92 -3.96 -2.10
N GLY A 130 -10.22 -3.83 -2.27
CA GLY A 130 -10.84 -3.03 -3.31
C GLY A 130 -10.73 -1.53 -3.04
N SER A 131 -11.22 -0.73 -3.97
CA SER A 131 -11.32 0.72 -3.84
C SER A 131 -12.73 1.14 -3.47
N MET A 132 -12.86 2.20 -2.68
CA MET A 132 -14.10 2.94 -2.55
C MET A 132 -14.10 4.08 -3.58
N ILE A 133 -15.13 4.11 -4.44
CA ILE A 133 -15.22 5.00 -5.60
C ILE A 133 -16.40 5.94 -5.41
N ALA A 134 -16.20 7.24 -5.61
CA ALA A 134 -17.26 8.23 -5.53
C ALA A 134 -18.31 8.03 -6.64
N MET A 135 -19.59 7.94 -6.26
CA MET A 135 -20.72 7.76 -7.18
C MET A 135 -20.97 9.00 -8.02
N GLU A 136 -20.82 10.18 -7.45
CA GLU A 136 -21.15 11.46 -8.07
C GLU A 136 -20.16 12.55 -7.67
N SER A 137 -20.13 13.63 -8.44
CA SER A 137 -19.31 14.82 -8.15
C SER A 137 -20.00 15.72 -7.14
N GLY A 138 -19.25 16.33 -6.23
CA GLY A 138 -19.76 17.25 -5.22
C GLY A 138 -18.84 17.35 -4.02
N THR A 139 -19.34 17.95 -2.95
CA THR A 139 -18.60 18.12 -1.69
C THR A 139 -18.82 16.92 -0.78
N ALA A 140 -17.77 16.37 -0.20
CA ALA A 140 -17.85 15.27 0.76
C ALA A 140 -18.37 15.76 2.11
N PHE A 141 -19.38 15.07 2.67
CA PHE A 141 -19.97 15.42 3.96
C PHE A 141 -19.48 14.49 5.07
N ALA A 142 -19.17 15.07 6.24
CA ALA A 142 -18.77 14.33 7.44
C ALA A 142 -19.77 13.22 7.79
N TYR A 143 -21.07 13.49 7.66
CA TYR A 143 -22.13 12.50 7.90
C TYR A 143 -22.04 11.26 6.99
N ALA A 144 -21.75 11.46 5.70
CA ALA A 144 -21.63 10.35 4.76
C ALA A 144 -20.37 9.53 5.05
N ILE A 145 -19.24 10.19 5.33
CA ILE A 145 -17.97 9.55 5.70
C ILE A 145 -18.15 8.74 6.99
N ASP A 146 -18.75 9.32 8.04
CA ASP A 146 -18.99 8.63 9.33
C ASP A 146 -19.85 7.37 9.16
N LYS A 147 -20.90 7.43 8.35
CA LYS A 147 -21.76 6.28 8.06
C LYS A 147 -21.08 5.13 7.30
N LEU A 148 -20.01 5.43 6.59
CA LEU A 148 -19.29 4.49 5.73
C LEU A 148 -17.94 4.05 6.30
N GLN A 149 -17.55 4.53 7.50
CA GLN A 149 -16.26 4.20 8.13
C GLN A 149 -16.04 2.70 8.34
N ASP A 150 -17.08 1.94 8.57
CA ASP A 150 -16.99 0.48 8.75
C ASP A 150 -16.71 -0.26 7.42
N ARG A 151 -16.84 0.43 6.27
CA ARG A 151 -16.59 -0.14 4.94
C ARG A 151 -15.13 -0.13 4.53
N GLY A 152 -14.31 0.75 5.13
CA GLY A 152 -12.91 0.87 4.79
C GLY A 152 -12.27 2.16 5.28
N LYS A 153 -11.10 2.46 4.73
CA LYS A 153 -10.30 3.63 5.11
C LYS A 153 -10.45 4.72 4.06
N PHE A 154 -10.89 5.91 4.46
CA PHE A 154 -11.00 7.07 3.58
C PHE A 154 -9.67 7.79 3.39
N PHE A 155 -9.47 8.34 2.19
CA PHE A 155 -8.33 9.18 1.79
C PHE A 155 -8.69 10.65 1.70
N ILE A 156 -10.01 10.96 1.77
CA ILE A 156 -10.58 12.31 1.67
C ILE A 156 -11.04 12.80 3.05
N PHE A 157 -11.11 14.12 3.18
CA PHE A 157 -11.62 14.79 4.37
C PHE A 157 -13.03 15.36 4.13
N PRO A 158 -13.78 15.63 5.21
CA PRO A 158 -15.02 16.40 5.12
C PRO A 158 -14.79 17.75 4.45
N GLN A 159 -15.76 18.17 3.63
CA GLN A 159 -15.76 19.40 2.82
C GLN A 159 -14.79 19.41 1.64
N GLU A 160 -14.11 18.32 1.35
CA GLU A 160 -13.29 18.15 0.15
C GLU A 160 -14.18 17.93 -1.09
N GLU A 161 -13.82 18.56 -2.21
CA GLU A 161 -14.50 18.33 -3.49
C GLU A 161 -14.03 17.02 -4.12
N VAL A 162 -14.98 16.21 -4.55
CA VAL A 162 -14.76 14.95 -5.23
C VAL A 162 -15.47 14.91 -6.58
N TYR A 163 -14.96 14.11 -7.50
CA TYR A 163 -15.60 13.86 -8.79
C TYR A 163 -16.08 12.42 -8.95
N ALA A 164 -17.09 12.21 -9.77
CA ALA A 164 -17.60 10.86 -10.05
C ALA A 164 -16.49 9.95 -10.62
N GLY A 165 -16.32 8.77 -10.03
CA GLY A 165 -15.25 7.84 -10.38
C GLY A 165 -13.93 8.07 -9.65
N GLN A 166 -13.81 9.09 -8.81
CA GLN A 166 -12.64 9.29 -7.96
C GLN A 166 -12.51 8.17 -6.92
N VAL A 167 -11.29 7.67 -6.74
CA VAL A 167 -10.98 6.77 -5.61
C VAL A 167 -10.88 7.60 -4.34
N VAL A 168 -11.82 7.40 -3.43
CA VAL A 168 -11.96 8.17 -2.18
C VAL A 168 -11.54 7.38 -0.94
N GLY A 169 -11.22 6.09 -1.11
CA GLY A 169 -10.78 5.26 -0.01
C GLY A 169 -10.39 3.84 -0.43
N GLU A 170 -9.90 3.08 0.53
CA GLU A 170 -9.61 1.65 0.44
C GLU A 170 -10.76 0.87 1.08
N HIS A 171 -11.35 -0.08 0.32
CA HIS A 171 -12.41 -0.95 0.84
C HIS A 171 -11.81 -2.02 1.75
N SER A 172 -12.55 -2.47 2.76
CA SER A 172 -12.09 -3.54 3.67
C SER A 172 -12.15 -4.94 3.05
N HIS A 173 -12.83 -5.10 1.90
CA HIS A 173 -12.90 -6.33 1.12
C HIS A 173 -12.14 -6.19 -0.21
N ASP A 174 -11.98 -7.29 -0.93
CA ASP A 174 -11.24 -7.38 -2.19
C ASP A 174 -11.96 -6.74 -3.40
N ASN A 175 -13.27 -6.50 -3.30
CA ASN A 175 -14.08 -5.90 -4.35
C ASN A 175 -14.14 -4.37 -4.25
N ASP A 176 -14.19 -3.70 -5.40
CA ASP A 176 -14.43 -2.26 -5.46
C ASP A 176 -15.88 -1.93 -5.06
N LEU A 177 -16.06 -0.84 -4.32
CA LEU A 177 -17.35 -0.39 -3.81
C LEU A 177 -17.64 1.05 -4.25
N VAL A 178 -18.72 1.25 -4.98
CA VAL A 178 -19.20 2.60 -5.34
C VAL A 178 -20.01 3.15 -4.17
N ILE A 179 -19.64 4.33 -3.69
CA ILE A 179 -20.23 4.97 -2.50
C ILE A 179 -20.64 6.42 -2.78
N ASN A 180 -21.65 6.88 -2.07
CA ASN A 180 -22.05 8.28 -2.11
C ASN A 180 -21.51 9.02 -0.88
N VAL A 181 -20.46 9.83 -1.07
CA VAL A 181 -19.84 10.66 -0.03
C VAL A 181 -20.40 12.08 0.02
N THR A 182 -21.23 12.46 -0.98
CA THR A 182 -21.85 13.79 -1.10
C THR A 182 -23.21 13.87 -0.41
N LYS A 183 -23.67 12.78 0.19
CA LYS A 183 -25.00 12.73 0.84
C LYS A 183 -24.99 13.50 2.14
N SER A 184 -25.74 14.62 2.18
CA SER A 184 -25.97 15.38 3.40
C SER A 184 -26.96 14.68 4.34
N LYS A 185 -26.87 14.99 5.62
CA LYS A 185 -27.86 14.56 6.62
C LYS A 185 -29.19 15.24 6.30
N LYS A 186 -30.25 14.45 6.10
CA LYS A 186 -31.60 15.03 6.01
C LYS A 186 -31.94 15.64 7.38
N LEU A 187 -32.24 16.92 7.40
CA LEU A 187 -32.73 17.60 8.59
C LEU A 187 -34.10 16.98 8.97
N THR A 188 -34.09 16.09 9.94
CA THR A 188 -35.31 15.63 10.60
C THR A 188 -35.49 16.46 11.85
N ASN A 189 -36.74 16.94 12.12
CA ASN A 189 -37.08 17.78 13.29
C ASN A 189 -36.91 17.07 14.64
N MET A 190 -36.23 15.94 14.72
CA MET A 190 -35.93 15.23 15.97
C MET A 190 -34.55 15.70 16.51
N ARG A 191 -34.57 16.33 17.67
CA ARG A 191 -33.41 16.75 18.46
C ARG A 191 -32.62 15.50 18.92
N ALA A 192 -31.58 15.15 18.20
CA ALA A 192 -30.53 14.24 18.64
C ALA A 192 -29.23 15.04 18.77
N SER A 193 -29.07 15.77 19.87
CA SER A 193 -27.92 16.67 20.11
C SER A 193 -26.61 15.97 20.49
N GLY A 194 -26.51 14.65 20.41
CA GLY A 194 -25.35 13.91 20.89
C GLY A 194 -24.50 13.21 19.85
N SER A 195 -24.93 13.17 18.57
CA SER A 195 -24.21 12.39 17.54
C SER A 195 -23.24 13.23 16.68
N ASP A 196 -23.43 14.55 16.63
CA ASP A 196 -22.59 15.42 15.77
C ASP A 196 -21.22 15.69 16.42
N ASP A 197 -21.14 15.71 17.76
CA ASP A 197 -19.86 15.87 18.49
C ASP A 197 -18.90 14.66 18.34
N LYS A 198 -19.40 13.50 17.96
CA LYS A 198 -18.58 12.29 17.76
C LYS A 198 -17.93 12.22 16.40
N ALA A 199 -18.52 12.82 15.38
CA ALA A 199 -17.99 12.81 14.01
C ALA A 199 -16.73 13.70 13.91
N ASP A 200 -16.73 14.86 14.58
CA ASP A 200 -15.58 15.79 14.57
C ASP A 200 -14.36 15.27 15.32
N ARG A 201 -14.54 14.43 16.36
CA ARG A 201 -13.42 13.88 17.14
C ARG A 201 -12.68 12.74 16.46
N LYS A 202 -13.30 12.05 15.49
CA LYS A 202 -12.69 10.93 14.78
C LYS A 202 -11.91 11.33 13.52
N SER A 203 -12.09 12.56 13.01
CA SER A 203 -11.36 13.07 11.85
C SER A 203 -9.97 13.66 12.19
N THR A 204 -9.57 13.64 13.48
CA THR A 204 -8.31 14.24 13.97
C THR A 204 -7.27 13.22 14.47
N ARG A 205 -7.32 11.97 14.02
CA ARG A 205 -6.27 10.99 14.35
C ARG A 205 -5.81 10.20 13.15
#